data_11f590b6c5c39e9595be4679e924d932
#
_entry.id   11f590b6c5c39e9595be4679e924d932
#
_cell.length_a   1.000
_cell.length_b   1.000
_cell.length_c   1.000
_cell.angle_alpha   90.00
_cell.angle_beta   90.00
_cell.angle_gamma   90.00
#
_symmetry.space_group_name_H-M   'P 1'
#
loop_
_entity.id
_entity.type
_entity.pdbx_description
1 polymer ?
#
loop_
_entity_poly.entity_id
_entity_poly.type
_entity_poly.pdbx_seq_one_letter_code
_entity_poly.pdbx_strand_id
1 'polypeptide(L)'
;MKKKVILTIAFVISLLPMLLNQYGGMKGVQEISGLGNLFNPIGLVAVLLFIIGVWVSFKDVKINKILSILGVVGIVISEIYQFLTWHILTITGEMSLQNSINFAFPEFYIGLAISLIMVVAYFVIDKFVKE
;
A
#
# COMPACT_ATOMS: atom_id res chain seq x y z
N MET A 1 -8.98 0.29 22.50
CA MET A 1 -8.17 -0.90 22.17
C MET A 1 -8.78 -1.70 21.03
N LYS A 2 -10.08 -1.96 21.08
CA LYS A 2 -10.78 -2.76 20.05
C LYS A 2 -10.65 -2.15 18.63
N LYS A 3 -10.92 -0.86 18.48
CA LYS A 3 -10.80 -0.18 17.18
C LYS A 3 -9.38 -0.26 16.63
N LYS A 4 -8.37 -0.01 17.48
CA LYS A 4 -6.95 -0.04 17.08
C LYS A 4 -6.55 -1.43 16.57
N VAL A 5 -7.00 -2.49 17.24
CA VAL A 5 -6.71 -3.86 16.85
C VAL A 5 -7.39 -4.18 15.51
N ILE A 6 -8.65 -3.81 15.34
CA ILE A 6 -9.38 -4.05 14.09
C ILE A 6 -8.72 -3.31 12.93
N LEU A 7 -8.35 -2.04 13.11
CA LEU A 7 -7.67 -1.27 12.08
C LEU A 7 -6.33 -1.90 11.71
N THR A 8 -5.56 -2.35 12.70
CA THR A 8 -4.26 -2.96 12.46
C THR A 8 -4.41 -4.28 11.70
N ILE A 9 -5.37 -5.12 12.09
CA ILE A 9 -5.63 -6.39 11.40
C ILE A 9 -6.06 -6.15 9.96
N ALA A 10 -6.98 -5.20 9.75
CA ALA A 10 -7.45 -4.86 8.40
C ALA A 10 -6.29 -4.35 7.53
N PHE A 11 -5.42 -3.51 8.10
CA PHE A 11 -4.26 -2.98 7.39
C PHE A 11 -3.29 -4.10 6.98
N VAL A 12 -2.97 -5.00 7.91
CA VAL A 12 -2.08 -6.14 7.62
C VAL A 12 -2.68 -7.02 6.52
N ILE A 13 -3.98 -7.32 6.60
CA ILE A 13 -4.65 -8.11 5.58
C ILE A 13 -4.55 -7.43 4.22
N SER A 14 -4.71 -6.11 4.18
CA SER A 14 -4.63 -5.36 2.92
C SER A 14 -3.24 -5.39 2.28
N LEU A 15 -2.21 -5.69 3.06
CA LEU A 15 -0.83 -5.79 2.55
C LEU A 15 -0.47 -7.19 2.06
N LEU A 16 -1.26 -8.22 2.36
CA LEU A 16 -0.95 -9.60 1.98
C LEU A 16 -0.76 -9.80 0.47
N PRO A 17 -1.52 -9.15 -0.43
CA PRO A 17 -1.28 -9.31 -1.87
C PRO A 17 0.14 -8.91 -2.32
N MET A 18 0.88 -8.15 -1.53
CA MET A 18 2.26 -7.79 -1.84
C MET A 18 3.21 -8.98 -1.78
N LEU A 19 2.80 -10.10 -1.19
CA LEU A 19 3.58 -11.33 -1.19
C LEU A 19 3.52 -12.06 -2.53
N LEU A 20 2.58 -11.70 -3.40
CA LEU A 20 2.43 -12.31 -4.71
C LEU A 20 3.35 -11.64 -5.72
N ASN A 21 3.71 -12.37 -6.79
CA ASN A 21 4.45 -11.79 -7.91
C ASN A 21 3.52 -10.85 -8.67
N GLN A 22 3.86 -9.57 -8.72
CA GLN A 22 3.02 -8.52 -9.29
C GLN A 22 3.56 -7.93 -10.57
N TYR A 23 4.85 -8.11 -10.85
CA TYR A 23 5.50 -7.53 -12.02
C TYR A 23 6.37 -8.58 -12.72
N GLY A 24 6.51 -8.44 -14.03
CA GLY A 24 7.34 -9.33 -14.83
C GLY A 24 6.73 -9.59 -16.21
N GLY A 25 6.86 -10.81 -16.69
CA GLY A 25 6.31 -11.21 -17.99
C GLY A 25 7.17 -10.87 -19.19
N MET A 26 8.31 -10.20 -19.01
CA MET A 26 9.27 -9.96 -20.08
C MET A 26 10.25 -11.11 -20.14
N LYS A 27 10.54 -11.60 -21.35
CA LYS A 27 11.46 -12.70 -21.57
C LYS A 27 12.86 -12.38 -21.00
N GLY A 28 13.37 -13.27 -20.16
CA GLY A 28 14.67 -13.09 -19.52
C GLY A 28 14.66 -12.25 -18.26
N VAL A 29 13.49 -11.74 -17.83
CA VAL A 29 13.37 -10.95 -16.62
C VAL A 29 12.68 -11.76 -15.54
N GLN A 30 13.26 -11.78 -14.35
CA GLN A 30 12.70 -12.47 -13.19
C GLN A 30 11.43 -11.77 -12.74
N GLU A 31 10.44 -12.55 -12.33
CA GLU A 31 9.22 -12.03 -11.72
C GLU A 31 9.53 -11.34 -10.39
N ILE A 32 8.85 -10.22 -10.14
CA ILE A 32 9.08 -9.39 -8.96
C ILE A 32 7.81 -9.38 -8.12
N SER A 33 7.97 -9.68 -6.82
CA SER A 33 6.85 -9.63 -5.88
C SER A 33 6.42 -8.19 -5.59
N GLY A 34 5.23 -8.05 -5.03
CA GLY A 34 4.72 -6.75 -4.59
C GLY A 34 5.40 -6.18 -3.34
N LEU A 35 6.38 -6.87 -2.78
CA LEU A 35 7.10 -6.36 -1.60
C LEU A 35 7.80 -5.03 -1.87
N GLY A 36 8.19 -4.75 -3.12
CA GLY A 36 8.74 -3.45 -3.49
C GLY A 36 7.75 -2.30 -3.26
N ASN A 37 6.44 -2.59 -3.32
CA ASN A 37 5.42 -1.57 -3.02
C ASN A 37 5.46 -1.15 -1.55
N LEU A 38 5.84 -2.06 -0.67
CA LEU A 38 5.94 -1.81 0.76
C LEU A 38 7.28 -1.21 1.16
N PHE A 39 8.37 -1.74 0.57
CA PHE A 39 9.72 -1.38 0.97
C PHE A 39 10.31 -0.18 0.21
N ASN A 40 9.59 0.41 -0.74
CA ASN A 40 10.02 1.69 -1.28
C ASN A 40 9.87 2.79 -0.23
N PRO A 41 10.55 3.94 -0.38
CA PRO A 41 10.51 4.98 0.66
C PRO A 41 9.08 5.44 1.00
N ILE A 42 8.20 5.52 0.00
CA ILE A 42 6.80 5.94 0.23
C ILE A 42 6.06 4.91 1.06
N GLY A 43 6.22 3.61 0.74
CA GLY A 43 5.58 2.54 1.48
C GLY A 43 6.05 2.45 2.93
N LEU A 44 7.35 2.59 3.17
CA LEU A 44 7.89 2.57 4.52
C LEU A 44 7.35 3.73 5.36
N VAL A 45 7.33 4.93 4.80
CA VAL A 45 6.77 6.10 5.48
C VAL A 45 5.28 5.89 5.74
N ALA A 46 4.54 5.35 4.78
CA ALA A 46 3.11 5.09 4.94
C ALA A 46 2.82 4.13 6.08
N VAL A 47 3.58 3.05 6.20
CA VAL A 47 3.42 2.08 7.31
C VAL A 47 3.69 2.75 8.65
N LEU A 48 4.77 3.54 8.74
CA LEU A 48 5.09 4.25 9.98
C LEU A 48 4.00 5.25 10.36
N LEU A 49 3.49 6.01 9.39
CA LEU A 49 2.41 6.96 9.65
C LEU A 49 1.16 6.27 10.15
N PHE A 50 0.81 5.11 9.57
CA PHE A 50 -0.34 4.35 10.01
C PHE A 50 -0.16 3.85 11.44
N ILE A 51 0.98 3.25 11.75
CA ILE A 51 1.25 2.70 13.08
C ILE A 51 1.24 3.81 14.12
N ILE A 52 1.90 4.92 13.85
CA ILE A 52 1.93 6.07 14.75
C ILE A 52 0.51 6.64 14.93
N GLY A 53 -0.21 6.79 13.83
CA GLY A 53 -1.56 7.34 13.86
C GLY A 53 -2.54 6.49 14.65
N VAL A 54 -2.40 5.17 14.60
CA VAL A 54 -3.30 4.25 15.33
C VAL A 54 -2.88 4.07 16.79
N TRP A 55 -1.60 3.92 17.06
CA TRP A 55 -1.13 3.44 18.38
C TRP A 55 -0.56 4.50 19.31
N VAL A 56 -0.04 5.62 18.77
CA VAL A 56 0.48 6.70 19.62
C VAL A 56 -0.67 7.58 20.08
N SER A 57 -0.71 7.87 21.37
CA SER A 57 -1.75 8.75 21.94
C SER A 57 -1.30 10.21 21.82
N PHE A 58 -2.02 10.97 21.00
CA PHE A 58 -1.84 12.42 20.89
C PHE A 58 -2.92 13.14 21.68
N LYS A 59 -2.61 14.35 22.13
CA LYS A 59 -3.61 15.17 22.84
C LYS A 59 -4.81 15.50 21.94
N ASP A 60 -4.54 15.76 20.67
CA ASP A 60 -5.59 16.00 19.68
C ASP A 60 -5.79 14.74 18.84
N VAL A 61 -6.96 14.10 18.99
CA VAL A 61 -7.30 12.89 18.25
C VAL A 61 -7.36 13.10 16.74
N LYS A 62 -7.48 14.36 16.27
CA LYS A 62 -7.42 14.66 14.85
C LYS A 62 -6.08 14.33 14.26
N ILE A 63 -5.00 14.46 15.03
CA ILE A 63 -3.64 14.08 14.58
C ILE A 63 -3.59 12.58 14.32
N ASN A 64 -4.14 11.75 15.20
CA ASN A 64 -4.23 10.32 15.01
C ASN A 64 -4.95 9.99 13.70
N LYS A 65 -6.09 10.63 13.47
CA LYS A 65 -6.88 10.39 12.26
C LYS A 65 -6.13 10.79 11.00
N ILE A 66 -5.50 11.96 10.99
CA ILE A 66 -4.75 12.46 9.84
C ILE A 66 -3.59 11.52 9.51
N LEU A 67 -2.80 11.11 10.52
CA LEU A 67 -1.66 10.22 10.30
C LEU A 67 -2.09 8.85 9.77
N SER A 68 -3.18 8.32 10.31
CA SER A 68 -3.71 7.03 9.86
C SER A 68 -4.20 7.10 8.41
N ILE A 69 -4.90 8.17 8.05
CA ILE A 69 -5.37 8.39 6.67
C ILE A 69 -4.19 8.52 5.72
N LEU A 70 -3.18 9.31 6.09
CA LEU A 70 -1.97 9.43 5.28
C LEU A 70 -1.29 8.09 5.09
N GLY A 71 -1.34 7.22 6.10
CA GLY A 71 -0.78 5.88 6.00
C GLY A 71 -1.50 5.02 4.99
N VAL A 72 -2.83 4.91 5.06
CA VAL A 72 -3.60 4.06 4.13
C VAL A 72 -3.58 4.62 2.71
N VAL A 73 -3.66 5.93 2.54
CA VAL A 73 -3.54 6.56 1.22
C VAL A 73 -2.11 6.42 0.69
N GLY A 74 -1.12 6.55 1.57
CA GLY A 74 0.29 6.41 1.20
C GLY A 74 0.63 5.03 0.64
N ILE A 75 -0.02 3.97 1.11
CA ILE A 75 0.16 2.62 0.53
C ILE A 75 -0.33 2.60 -0.91
N VAL A 76 -1.48 3.21 -1.22
CA VAL A 76 -1.97 3.31 -2.60
C VAL A 76 -0.96 4.06 -3.47
N ILE A 77 -0.45 5.18 -2.96
CA ILE A 77 0.55 5.98 -3.68
C ILE A 77 1.84 5.18 -3.91
N SER A 78 2.29 4.42 -2.90
CA SER A 78 3.49 3.60 -3.03
C SER A 78 3.33 2.50 -4.09
N GLU A 79 2.15 1.91 -4.18
CA GLU A 79 1.86 0.89 -5.21
C GLU A 79 1.89 1.51 -6.61
N ILE A 80 1.30 2.69 -6.78
CA ILE A 80 1.32 3.41 -8.06
C ILE A 80 2.76 3.82 -8.41
N TYR A 81 3.51 4.33 -7.43
CA TYR A 81 4.92 4.69 -7.63
C TYR A 81 5.73 3.49 -8.12
N GLN A 82 5.59 2.34 -7.46
CA GLN A 82 6.31 1.12 -7.84
C GLN A 82 5.88 0.63 -9.22
N PHE A 83 4.58 0.68 -9.50
CA PHE A 83 4.03 0.32 -10.81
C PHE A 83 4.64 1.15 -11.94
N LEU A 84 4.88 2.44 -11.71
CA LEU A 84 5.44 3.32 -12.74
C LEU A 84 6.97 3.23 -12.85
N THR A 85 7.65 2.77 -11.80
CA THR A 85 9.10 2.92 -11.72
C THR A 85 9.89 1.61 -11.68
N TRP A 86 9.26 0.47 -11.38
CA TRP A 86 10.00 -0.78 -11.16
C TRP A 86 10.85 -1.19 -12.35
N HIS A 87 10.36 -0.96 -13.57
CA HIS A 87 11.07 -1.36 -14.79
C HIS A 87 12.18 -0.39 -15.20
N ILE A 88 12.21 0.81 -14.65
CA ILE A 88 13.22 1.80 -15.02
C ILE A 88 14.62 1.29 -14.71
N LEU A 89 14.82 0.75 -13.50
CA LEU A 89 16.12 0.27 -13.05
C LEU A 89 16.45 -1.12 -13.57
N THR A 90 15.44 -1.92 -13.95
CA THR A 90 15.63 -3.33 -14.26
C THR A 90 15.64 -3.63 -15.75
N ILE A 91 14.96 -2.84 -16.61
CA ILE A 91 14.73 -3.21 -18.00
C ILE A 91 15.07 -2.07 -18.97
N THR A 92 14.35 -0.94 -18.89
CA THR A 92 14.32 0.05 -19.97
C THR A 92 15.11 1.32 -19.72
N GLY A 93 15.37 1.67 -18.47
CA GLY A 93 15.95 2.96 -18.10
C GLY A 93 15.04 4.16 -18.32
N GLU A 94 13.82 3.96 -18.81
CA GLU A 94 12.87 5.02 -19.12
C GLU A 94 11.52 4.72 -18.47
N MET A 95 10.83 5.78 -18.02
CA MET A 95 9.45 5.66 -17.55
C MET A 95 8.53 5.55 -18.76
N SER A 96 7.75 4.49 -18.82
CA SER A 96 6.76 4.28 -19.87
C SER A 96 5.50 3.67 -19.27
N LEU A 97 4.38 4.36 -19.41
CA LEU A 97 3.10 3.85 -18.95
C LEU A 97 2.72 2.56 -19.68
N GLN A 98 3.04 2.47 -20.97
CA GLN A 98 2.77 1.28 -21.76
C GLN A 98 3.52 0.07 -21.21
N ASN A 99 4.80 0.21 -20.88
CA ASN A 99 5.59 -0.87 -20.27
C ASN A 99 5.06 -1.23 -18.89
N SER A 100 4.66 -0.23 -18.12
CA SER A 100 4.08 -0.48 -16.80
C SER A 100 2.82 -1.34 -16.90
N ILE A 101 1.94 -1.02 -17.84
CA ILE A 101 0.71 -1.79 -18.07
C ILE A 101 1.02 -3.20 -18.57
N ASN A 102 1.96 -3.33 -19.52
CA ASN A 102 2.27 -4.62 -20.14
C ASN A 102 2.92 -5.61 -19.19
N PHE A 103 3.69 -5.12 -18.21
CA PHE A 103 4.49 -5.98 -17.33
C PHE A 103 3.94 -6.06 -15.90
N ALA A 104 2.74 -5.54 -15.65
CA ALA A 104 2.04 -5.72 -14.38
C ALA A 104 1.10 -6.91 -14.49
N PHE A 105 1.16 -7.81 -13.51
CA PHE A 105 0.29 -8.98 -13.46
C PHE A 105 -1.09 -8.60 -12.88
N PRO A 106 -2.14 -9.44 -13.10
CA PRO A 106 -3.43 -9.24 -12.45
C PRO A 106 -3.34 -9.11 -10.93
N GLU A 107 -2.38 -9.77 -10.30
CA GLU A 107 -2.15 -9.71 -8.86
C GLU A 107 -1.83 -8.30 -8.38
N PHE A 108 -1.15 -7.48 -9.20
CA PHE A 108 -0.94 -6.07 -8.89
C PHE A 108 -2.27 -5.31 -8.81
N TYR A 109 -3.12 -5.51 -9.81
CA TYR A 109 -4.41 -4.80 -9.85
C TYR A 109 -5.34 -5.24 -8.72
N ILE A 110 -5.30 -6.53 -8.36
CA ILE A 110 -6.03 -7.04 -7.21
C ILE A 110 -5.52 -6.39 -5.93
N GLY A 111 -4.21 -6.32 -5.75
CA GLY A 111 -3.61 -5.67 -4.58
C GLY A 111 -3.95 -4.19 -4.50
N LEU A 112 -3.90 -3.49 -5.64
CA LEU A 112 -4.27 -2.07 -5.69
C LEU A 112 -5.74 -1.88 -5.31
N ALA A 113 -6.64 -2.73 -5.84
CA ALA A 113 -8.05 -2.68 -5.50
C ALA A 113 -8.28 -2.91 -4.01
N ILE A 114 -7.59 -3.88 -3.41
CA ILE A 114 -7.69 -4.17 -1.97
C ILE A 114 -7.18 -2.98 -1.15
N SER A 115 -6.10 -2.32 -1.57
CA SER A 115 -5.60 -1.13 -0.88
C SER A 115 -6.58 0.04 -0.97
N LEU A 116 -7.27 0.21 -2.09
CA LEU A 116 -8.33 1.21 -2.22
C LEU A 116 -9.52 0.88 -1.32
N ILE A 117 -9.89 -0.40 -1.25
CA ILE A 117 -10.92 -0.87 -0.31
C ILE A 117 -10.50 -0.60 1.13
N MET A 118 -9.21 -0.75 1.46
CA MET A 118 -8.72 -0.44 2.81
C MET A 118 -8.90 1.03 3.16
N VAL A 119 -8.71 1.95 2.21
CA VAL A 119 -8.96 3.37 2.44
C VAL A 119 -10.42 3.59 2.86
N VAL A 120 -11.35 2.98 2.14
CA VAL A 120 -12.78 3.06 2.49
C VAL A 120 -13.05 2.38 3.83
N ALA A 121 -12.47 1.20 4.05
CA ALA A 121 -12.63 0.43 5.28
C ALA A 121 -12.16 1.21 6.51
N TYR A 122 -11.09 1.99 6.36
CA TYR A 122 -10.62 2.85 7.45
C TYR A 122 -11.72 3.78 7.94
N PHE A 123 -12.38 4.49 7.02
CA PHE A 123 -13.45 5.42 7.38
C PHE A 123 -14.66 4.70 7.98
N VAL A 124 -15.00 3.52 7.44
CA VAL A 124 -16.11 2.71 7.96
C VAL A 124 -15.81 2.24 9.38
N ILE A 125 -14.63 1.69 9.61
CA ILE A 125 -14.23 1.21 10.93
C ILE A 125 -14.15 2.37 11.93
N ASP A 126 -13.56 3.49 11.51
CA ASP A 126 -13.44 4.66 12.38
C ASP A 126 -14.80 5.19 12.81
N LYS A 127 -15.79 5.15 11.93
CA LYS A 127 -17.13 5.66 12.21
C LYS A 127 -17.99 4.68 13.01
N PHE A 128 -17.95 3.39 12.68
CA PHE A 128 -18.90 2.41 13.22
C PHE A 128 -18.37 1.55 14.34
N VAL A 129 -17.05 1.39 14.47
CA VAL A 129 -16.48 0.63 15.59
C VAL A 129 -16.17 1.58 16.73
N LYS A 130 -16.69 1.26 17.90
CA LYS A 130 -16.45 2.05 19.12
C LYS A 130 -15.37 1.37 19.97
N GLU A 131 -14.56 2.18 20.62
CA GLU A 131 -13.57 1.69 21.58
C GLU A 131 -14.22 1.06 22.83
#